data_31559dd58292739d583ff063145e3ea5
#
_entry.id   31559dd58292739d583ff063145e3ea5
#
_cell.length_a   1.000
_cell.length_b   1.000
_cell.length_c   1.000
_cell.angle_alpha   90.00
_cell.angle_beta   90.00
_cell.angle_gamma   90.00
#
_symmetry.space_group_name_H-M   'P 1'
#
loop_
_entity.id
_entity.type
_entity.pdbx_description
1 polymer ?
#
loop_
_entity_poly.entity_id
_entity_poly.type
_entity_poly.pdbx_seq_one_letter_code
_entity_poly.pdbx_strand_id
1 'polypeptide(L)'
;MELRLLADAGLVGLPNAGKSSLLARVSAARPKIADYPFTTLAPILGVVAWADDKNFVLADIPGLIEGAHEGLGLGDRFLRHVERTSLLIHLVDASERSVDQTMEDFDTVNRELAAYSEDLADRPQIAVVTKIDLPTAADNVDELRERLSALGHEVFAISSATGHGCRELMTRIGHGVEEGRRRRIELNAETSDLA
;
A
#
# COMPACT_ATOMS: atom_id res chain seq x y z
N MET A 1 26.71 4.85 6.48
CA MET A 1 25.81 3.70 6.81
C MET A 1 24.56 3.88 5.97
N GLU A 2 24.52 3.22 4.79
CA GLU A 2 23.35 3.28 3.89
C GLU A 2 22.15 2.66 4.60
N LEU A 3 21.17 3.48 4.92
CA LEU A 3 19.86 3.03 5.38
C LEU A 3 19.14 2.39 4.19
N ARG A 4 19.21 1.08 4.07
CA ARG A 4 18.47 0.32 3.04
C ARG A 4 16.98 0.61 3.17
N LEU A 5 16.34 0.87 2.04
CA LEU A 5 14.89 0.93 1.92
C LEU A 5 14.27 -0.34 2.50
N LEU A 6 13.31 -0.18 3.40
CA LEU A 6 12.58 -1.29 3.99
C LEU A 6 11.60 -1.90 3.01
N ALA A 7 10.89 -1.05 2.26
CA ALA A 7 9.94 -1.45 1.24
C ALA A 7 9.89 -0.43 0.11
N ASP A 8 9.54 -0.88 -1.07
CA ASP A 8 9.36 -0.05 -2.26
C ASP A 8 7.93 0.47 -2.37
N ALA A 9 6.95 -0.33 -1.93
CA ALA A 9 5.54 0.03 -1.87
C ALA A 9 4.91 -0.42 -0.54
N GLY A 10 3.90 0.29 -0.08
CA GLY A 10 3.19 0.02 1.17
C GLY A 10 1.71 -0.28 0.96
N LEU A 11 1.18 -1.31 1.64
CA LEU A 11 -0.24 -1.61 1.70
C LEU A 11 -0.87 -0.80 2.84
N VAL A 12 -1.92 -0.06 2.54
CA VAL A 12 -2.73 0.68 3.50
C VAL A 12 -4.20 0.31 3.34
N GLY A 13 -4.99 0.56 4.35
CA GLY A 13 -6.42 0.23 4.36
C GLY A 13 -6.87 -0.27 5.72
N LEU A 14 -8.17 -0.30 5.96
CA LEU A 14 -8.78 -0.75 7.22
C LEU A 14 -8.36 -2.17 7.62
N PRO A 15 -8.51 -2.57 8.89
CA PRO A 15 -8.42 -3.97 9.29
C PRO A 15 -9.35 -4.83 8.40
N ASN A 16 -8.89 -6.03 8.06
CA ASN A 16 -9.61 -6.99 7.20
C ASN A 16 -9.83 -6.57 5.73
N ALA A 17 -9.32 -5.44 5.27
CA ALA A 17 -9.38 -5.03 3.84
C ALA A 17 -8.62 -5.97 2.89
N GLY A 18 -7.91 -6.98 3.42
CA GLY A 18 -7.24 -8.00 2.62
C GLY A 18 -5.75 -7.77 2.40
N LYS A 19 -5.10 -6.85 3.13
CA LYS A 19 -3.67 -6.51 3.00
C LYS A 19 -2.76 -7.74 3.13
N SER A 20 -2.83 -8.44 4.24
CA SER A 20 -2.00 -9.63 4.50
C SER A 20 -2.34 -10.80 3.54
N SER A 21 -3.60 -10.91 3.13
CA SER A 21 -4.02 -11.92 2.14
C SER A 21 -3.42 -11.63 0.76
N LEU A 22 -3.43 -10.37 0.33
CA LEU A 22 -2.80 -9.95 -0.91
C LEU A 22 -1.29 -10.21 -0.85
N LEU A 23 -0.64 -9.77 0.24
CA LEU A 23 0.80 -9.95 0.42
C LEU A 23 1.20 -11.44 0.37
N ALA A 24 0.44 -12.31 1.04
CA ALA A 24 0.67 -13.75 1.03
C ALA A 24 0.48 -14.36 -0.38
N ARG A 25 -0.49 -13.84 -1.14
CA ARG A 25 -0.82 -14.33 -2.50
C ARG A 25 0.26 -14.00 -3.52
N VAL A 26 0.85 -12.78 -3.45
CA VAL A 26 1.74 -12.25 -4.49
C VAL A 26 3.22 -12.42 -4.19
N SER A 27 3.58 -12.75 -2.96
CA SER A 27 4.98 -12.91 -2.56
C SER A 27 5.60 -14.17 -3.18
N ALA A 28 6.81 -14.02 -3.73
CA ALA A 28 7.58 -15.12 -4.32
C ALA A 28 8.03 -16.17 -3.29
N ALA A 29 8.13 -15.76 -2.02
CA ALA A 29 8.40 -16.61 -0.88
C ALA A 29 7.45 -16.23 0.26
N ARG A 30 7.35 -17.08 1.31
CA ARG A 30 6.53 -16.79 2.47
C ARG A 30 6.89 -15.41 3.05
N PRO A 31 5.92 -14.49 3.22
CA PRO A 31 6.17 -13.19 3.82
C PRO A 31 6.85 -13.33 5.18
N LYS A 32 7.77 -12.42 5.47
CA LYS A 32 8.52 -12.44 6.73
C LYS A 32 8.11 -11.28 7.61
N ILE A 33 7.87 -11.58 8.87
CA ILE A 33 7.77 -10.56 9.91
C ILE A 33 9.18 -9.96 10.08
N ALA A 34 9.27 -8.65 9.98
CA ALA A 34 10.53 -7.95 10.16
C ALA A 34 10.60 -7.47 11.61
N ASP A 35 11.46 -8.11 12.40
CA ASP A 35 11.72 -7.74 13.80
C ASP A 35 12.57 -6.46 13.85
N TYR A 36 11.90 -5.35 14.13
CA TYR A 36 12.57 -4.09 14.41
C TYR A 36 12.45 -3.78 15.90
N PRO A 37 13.57 -3.60 16.61
CA PRO A 37 13.58 -3.40 18.07
C PRO A 37 12.91 -2.09 18.53
N PHE A 38 12.40 -1.30 17.60
CA PHE A 38 11.75 0.00 17.85
C PHE A 38 10.29 0.03 17.36
N THR A 39 9.69 -1.09 16.99
CA THR A 39 8.28 -1.18 16.57
C THR A 39 7.46 -1.99 17.55
N THR A 40 6.30 -1.47 17.94
CA THR A 40 5.31 -2.22 18.75
C THR A 40 4.56 -3.23 17.89
N LEU A 41 4.39 -2.90 16.61
CA LEU A 41 3.78 -3.76 15.58
C LEU A 41 4.80 -3.99 14.48
N ALA A 42 5.15 -5.24 14.24
CA ALA A 42 6.14 -5.61 13.24
C ALA A 42 5.52 -5.66 11.83
N PRO A 43 6.09 -4.95 10.83
CA PRO A 43 5.61 -5.02 9.45
C PRO A 43 5.87 -6.40 8.86
N ILE A 44 4.99 -6.81 7.98
CA ILE A 44 5.16 -8.03 7.20
C ILE A 44 5.65 -7.63 5.81
N LEU A 45 6.81 -8.17 5.42
CA LEU A 45 7.43 -7.87 4.14
C LEU A 45 7.33 -9.05 3.18
N GLY A 46 7.00 -8.78 1.93
CA GLY A 46 7.01 -9.76 0.85
C GLY A 46 7.82 -9.27 -0.35
N VAL A 47 8.60 -10.16 -0.93
CA VAL A 47 9.29 -9.90 -2.21
C VAL A 47 8.36 -10.34 -3.32
N VAL A 48 8.03 -9.43 -4.22
CA VAL A 48 7.12 -9.65 -5.34
C VAL A 48 7.90 -9.62 -6.65
N ALA A 49 7.86 -10.73 -7.39
CA ALA A 49 8.37 -10.78 -8.77
C ALA A 49 7.24 -10.30 -9.72
N TRP A 50 7.54 -9.36 -10.62
CA TRP A 50 6.54 -8.77 -11.50
C TRP A 50 6.91 -8.81 -13.00
N ALA A 51 8.21 -8.95 -13.29
CA ALA A 51 8.74 -9.19 -14.64
C ALA A 51 10.00 -10.06 -14.54
N ASP A 52 10.57 -10.44 -15.68
CA ASP A 52 11.80 -11.22 -15.74
C ASP A 52 12.92 -10.47 -15.00
N ASP A 53 13.52 -11.15 -14.01
CA ASP A 53 14.60 -10.62 -13.15
C ASP A 53 14.27 -9.32 -12.38
N LYS A 54 12.99 -8.90 -12.33
CA LYS A 54 12.55 -7.70 -11.63
C LYS A 54 11.68 -8.05 -10.43
N ASN A 55 12.03 -7.45 -9.31
CA ASN A 55 11.27 -7.56 -8.08
C ASN A 55 11.19 -6.23 -7.32
N PHE A 56 10.23 -6.17 -6.41
CA PHE A 56 10.10 -5.09 -5.43
C PHE A 56 9.69 -5.67 -4.07
N VAL A 57 9.91 -4.89 -3.03
CA VAL A 57 9.48 -5.24 -1.66
C VAL A 57 8.17 -4.53 -1.36
N LEU A 58 7.15 -5.30 -1.04
CA LEU A 58 5.84 -4.85 -0.60
C LEU A 58 5.73 -5.03 0.91
N ALA A 59 5.30 -3.99 1.63
CA ALA A 59 5.08 -4.03 3.07
C ALA A 59 3.59 -3.98 3.40
N ASP A 60 3.13 -4.88 4.25
CA ASP A 60 1.87 -4.71 4.99
C ASP A 60 2.18 -3.84 6.21
N ILE A 61 1.52 -2.68 6.28
CA ILE A 61 1.72 -1.67 7.31
C ILE A 61 0.59 -1.78 8.32
N PRO A 62 0.78 -2.57 9.41
CA PRO A 62 -0.22 -2.70 10.44
C PRO A 62 -0.33 -1.41 11.27
N GLY A 63 -1.54 -1.08 11.74
CA GLY A 63 -1.74 -0.06 12.77
C GLY A 63 -1.67 1.40 12.31
N LEU A 64 -1.69 1.69 10.99
CA LEU A 64 -1.86 3.06 10.51
C LEU A 64 -3.22 3.66 10.92
N ILE A 65 -4.22 2.83 11.18
CA ILE A 65 -5.62 3.22 11.35
C ILE A 65 -6.12 3.09 12.80
N GLU A 66 -5.41 2.42 13.69
CA GLU A 66 -5.82 2.27 15.09
C GLU A 66 -4.96 3.16 16.01
N GLY A 67 -5.21 4.48 16.00
CA GLY A 67 -4.60 5.40 16.97
C GLY A 67 -3.10 5.68 16.74
N ALA A 68 -2.62 5.61 15.50
CA ALA A 68 -1.23 5.91 15.16
C ALA A 68 -0.83 7.33 15.61
N HIS A 69 -1.74 8.28 15.58
CA HIS A 69 -1.55 9.66 16.03
C HIS A 69 -1.56 9.83 17.57
N GLU A 70 -2.07 8.85 18.32
CA GLU A 70 -2.11 8.89 19.79
C GLU A 70 -0.82 8.35 20.45
N GLY A 71 0.21 8.01 19.66
CA GLY A 71 1.50 7.54 20.18
C GLY A 71 1.49 6.09 20.70
N LEU A 72 0.37 5.37 20.57
CA LEU A 72 0.21 3.98 21.02
C LEU A 72 0.55 2.95 19.94
N GLY A 73 0.87 3.40 18.70
CA GLY A 73 1.05 2.57 17.52
C GLY A 73 2.51 2.33 17.13
N LEU A 74 2.76 2.43 15.84
CA LEU A 74 4.07 2.25 15.23
C LEU A 74 5.02 3.37 15.67
N GLY A 75 6.18 3.03 16.26
CA GLY A 75 7.15 4.04 16.69
C GLY A 75 7.62 4.93 15.52
N ASP A 76 7.90 6.24 15.80
CA ASP A 76 8.35 7.26 14.83
C ASP A 76 9.45 6.81 13.86
N ARG A 77 10.26 5.83 14.26
CA ARG A 77 11.33 5.28 13.42
C ARG A 77 10.83 4.34 12.35
N PHE A 78 9.75 3.59 12.60
CA PHE A 78 9.17 2.69 11.60
C PHE A 78 8.42 3.49 10.53
N LEU A 79 7.66 4.49 10.95
CA LEU A 79 6.91 5.34 10.05
C LEU A 79 7.83 6.13 9.12
N ARG A 80 9.02 6.54 9.58
CA ARG A 80 10.09 7.07 8.72
C ARG A 80 10.59 6.11 7.64
N HIS A 81 10.35 4.81 7.79
CA HIS A 81 10.68 3.82 6.76
C HIS A 81 9.54 3.67 5.73
N VAL A 82 8.30 3.86 6.18
CA VAL A 82 7.12 3.93 5.29
C VAL A 82 7.16 5.20 4.45
N GLU A 83 7.60 6.33 5.02
CA GLU A 83 7.85 7.59 4.30
C GLU A 83 8.83 7.42 3.12
N ARG A 84 9.57 6.34 3.06
CA ARG A 84 10.51 6.03 1.97
C ARG A 84 9.92 5.15 0.88
N THR A 85 8.70 4.62 1.06
CA THR A 85 8.02 3.91 -0.03
C THR A 85 7.74 4.89 -1.17
N SER A 86 7.79 4.44 -2.40
CA SER A 86 7.54 5.28 -3.57
C SER A 86 6.06 5.33 -3.96
N LEU A 87 5.26 4.40 -3.44
CA LEU A 87 3.88 4.18 -3.84
C LEU A 87 3.08 3.56 -2.68
N LEU A 88 1.85 4.00 -2.49
CA LEU A 88 0.88 3.40 -1.59
C LEU A 88 -0.17 2.62 -2.37
N ILE A 89 -0.57 1.48 -1.83
CA ILE A 89 -1.62 0.62 -2.37
C ILE A 89 -2.74 0.61 -1.35
N HIS A 90 -3.80 1.35 -1.63
CA HIS A 90 -4.91 1.54 -0.72
C HIS A 90 -6.02 0.53 -1.00
N LEU A 91 -6.18 -0.44 -0.11
CA LEU A 91 -7.16 -1.50 -0.23
C LEU A 91 -8.49 -1.10 0.41
N VAL A 92 -9.58 -1.28 -0.33
CA VAL A 92 -10.96 -1.11 0.15
C VAL A 92 -11.76 -2.39 -0.07
N ASP A 93 -12.52 -2.79 0.95
CA ASP A 93 -13.32 -4.01 0.93
C ASP A 93 -14.70 -3.73 0.33
N ALA A 94 -15.02 -4.39 -0.79
CA ALA A 94 -16.31 -4.23 -1.45
C ALA A 94 -17.43 -5.10 -0.83
N SER A 95 -17.10 -6.02 0.09
CA SER A 95 -18.01 -7.11 0.47
C SER A 95 -18.80 -6.88 1.75
N GLU A 96 -18.29 -6.06 2.68
CA GLU A 96 -18.84 -5.98 4.04
C GLU A 96 -19.73 -4.76 4.28
N ARG A 97 -19.58 -3.69 3.47
CA ARG A 97 -20.24 -2.40 3.69
C ARG A 97 -20.91 -1.88 2.42
N SER A 98 -21.81 -0.90 2.57
CA SER A 98 -22.31 -0.14 1.43
C SER A 98 -21.20 0.67 0.78
N VAL A 99 -21.43 1.07 -0.47
CA VAL A 99 -20.47 1.93 -1.21
C VAL A 99 -20.17 3.22 -0.43
N ASP A 100 -21.19 3.88 0.11
CA ASP A 100 -21.00 5.12 0.89
C ASP A 100 -20.09 4.90 2.11
N GLN A 101 -20.34 3.85 2.88
CA GLN A 101 -19.51 3.50 4.04
C GLN A 101 -18.07 3.13 3.64
N THR A 102 -17.90 2.44 2.51
CA THR A 102 -16.58 2.10 1.99
C THR A 102 -15.81 3.34 1.53
N MET A 103 -16.47 4.33 0.96
CA MET A 103 -15.88 5.62 0.62
C MET A 103 -15.51 6.44 1.87
N GLU A 104 -16.35 6.43 2.91
CA GLU A 104 -16.02 7.04 4.22
C GLU A 104 -14.79 6.38 4.87
N ASP A 105 -14.67 5.07 4.74
CA ASP A 105 -13.51 4.30 5.19
C ASP A 105 -12.24 4.72 4.43
N PHE A 106 -12.33 4.87 3.10
CA PHE A 106 -11.25 5.36 2.25
C PHE A 106 -10.78 6.75 2.67
N ASP A 107 -11.72 7.66 2.90
CA ASP A 107 -11.42 9.02 3.38
C ASP A 107 -10.82 9.03 4.78
N THR A 108 -11.25 8.10 5.63
CA THR A 108 -10.71 7.96 7.00
C THR A 108 -9.25 7.57 6.96
N VAL A 109 -8.88 6.58 6.14
CA VAL A 109 -7.47 6.18 5.95
C VAL A 109 -6.64 7.33 5.42
N ASN A 110 -7.14 8.08 4.43
CA ASN A 110 -6.41 9.24 3.88
C ASN A 110 -6.22 10.36 4.91
N ARG A 111 -7.21 10.61 5.77
CA ARG A 111 -7.08 11.57 6.89
C ARG A 111 -6.03 11.12 7.90
N GLU A 112 -5.96 9.85 8.23
CA GLU A 112 -4.94 9.29 9.12
C GLU A 112 -3.53 9.42 8.52
N LEU A 113 -3.37 9.12 7.21
CA LEU A 113 -2.12 9.34 6.49
C LEU A 113 -1.67 10.80 6.56
N ALA A 114 -2.60 11.74 6.32
CA ALA A 114 -2.33 13.18 6.37
C ALA A 114 -2.02 13.68 7.79
N ALA A 115 -2.72 13.17 8.79
CA ALA A 115 -2.45 13.52 10.19
C ALA A 115 -1.08 13.05 10.65
N TYR A 116 -0.58 11.97 10.03
CA TYR A 116 0.74 11.43 10.35
C TYR A 116 1.87 12.19 9.66
N SER A 117 1.81 12.39 8.33
CA SER A 117 2.86 13.05 7.54
C SER A 117 2.27 13.59 6.23
N GLU A 118 2.54 14.88 5.95
CA GLU A 118 2.19 15.48 4.66
C GLU A 118 2.86 14.75 3.50
N ASP A 119 4.13 14.36 3.64
CA ASP A 119 4.87 13.59 2.64
C ASP A 119 4.21 12.24 2.32
N LEU A 120 3.53 11.64 3.29
CA LEU A 120 2.84 10.37 3.11
C LEU A 120 1.47 10.57 2.47
N ALA A 121 0.77 11.64 2.79
CA ALA A 121 -0.50 12.00 2.17
C ALA A 121 -0.35 12.34 0.69
N ASP A 122 0.73 13.01 0.32
CA ASP A 122 1.03 13.41 -1.07
C ASP A 122 1.63 12.27 -1.91
N ARG A 123 1.83 11.10 -1.31
CA ARG A 123 2.39 9.94 -2.00
C ARG A 123 1.42 9.43 -3.07
N PRO A 124 1.93 9.09 -4.29
CA PRO A 124 1.10 8.44 -5.29
C PRO A 124 0.38 7.22 -4.71
N GLN A 125 -0.91 7.11 -4.95
CA GLN A 125 -1.75 6.02 -4.49
C GLN A 125 -2.42 5.29 -5.64
N ILE A 126 -2.47 3.96 -5.55
CA ILE A 126 -3.35 3.10 -6.35
C ILE A 126 -4.47 2.62 -5.43
N ALA A 127 -5.72 2.85 -5.80
CA ALA A 127 -6.88 2.32 -5.08
C ALA A 127 -7.17 0.88 -5.54
N VAL A 128 -7.44 -0.01 -4.60
CA VAL A 128 -7.66 -1.43 -4.89
C VAL A 128 -8.93 -1.92 -4.21
N VAL A 129 -9.94 -2.20 -5.02
CA VAL A 129 -11.20 -2.83 -4.58
C VAL A 129 -10.95 -4.32 -4.41
N THR A 130 -11.13 -4.83 -3.20
CA THR A 130 -10.80 -6.20 -2.83
C THR A 130 -12.03 -7.09 -2.66
N LYS A 131 -11.79 -8.41 -2.55
CA LYS A 131 -12.80 -9.44 -2.29
C LYS A 131 -13.93 -9.51 -3.33
N ILE A 132 -13.62 -9.18 -4.59
CA ILE A 132 -14.59 -9.18 -5.69
C ILE A 132 -15.15 -10.57 -6.05
N ASP A 133 -14.59 -11.62 -5.49
CA ASP A 133 -15.08 -13.00 -5.59
C ASP A 133 -16.29 -13.29 -4.70
N LEU A 134 -16.59 -12.41 -3.73
CA LEU A 134 -17.71 -12.58 -2.85
C LEU A 134 -19.00 -12.07 -3.50
N PRO A 135 -20.12 -12.81 -3.42
CA PRO A 135 -21.40 -12.37 -4.00
C PRO A 135 -21.86 -11.01 -3.49
N THR A 136 -21.56 -10.69 -2.23
CA THR A 136 -21.91 -9.40 -1.61
C THR A 136 -21.15 -8.20 -2.20
N ALA A 137 -20.03 -8.45 -2.86
CA ALA A 137 -19.24 -7.41 -3.51
C ALA A 137 -19.78 -7.04 -4.90
N ALA A 138 -20.50 -7.94 -5.56
CA ALA A 138 -20.85 -7.84 -6.99
C ALA A 138 -21.58 -6.52 -7.34
N ASP A 139 -22.46 -6.05 -6.47
CA ASP A 139 -23.24 -4.81 -6.69
C ASP A 139 -22.42 -3.54 -6.38
N ASN A 140 -21.34 -3.67 -5.61
CA ASN A 140 -20.56 -2.53 -5.11
C ASN A 140 -19.33 -2.20 -5.99
N VAL A 141 -18.78 -3.20 -6.68
CA VAL A 141 -17.46 -3.09 -7.36
C VAL A 141 -17.45 -1.98 -8.41
N ASP A 142 -18.44 -1.95 -9.30
CA ASP A 142 -18.47 -1.00 -10.41
C ASP A 142 -18.66 0.43 -9.90
N GLU A 143 -19.55 0.66 -8.94
CA GLU A 143 -19.76 1.96 -8.33
C GLU A 143 -18.53 2.45 -7.54
N LEU A 144 -17.87 1.56 -6.77
CA LEU A 144 -16.62 1.91 -6.08
C LEU A 144 -15.52 2.31 -7.06
N ARG A 145 -15.37 1.58 -8.17
CA ARG A 145 -14.39 1.92 -9.21
C ARG A 145 -14.67 3.29 -9.82
N GLU A 146 -15.92 3.58 -10.13
CA GLU A 146 -16.33 4.88 -10.69
C GLU A 146 -16.02 6.01 -9.72
N ARG A 147 -16.44 5.90 -8.47
CA ARG A 147 -16.24 6.94 -7.44
C ARG A 147 -14.76 7.18 -7.14
N LEU A 148 -13.95 6.12 -6.96
CA LEU A 148 -12.52 6.24 -6.73
C LEU A 148 -11.79 6.83 -7.94
N SER A 149 -12.19 6.46 -9.15
CA SER A 149 -11.65 7.06 -10.38
C SER A 149 -12.00 8.54 -10.51
N ALA A 150 -13.21 8.93 -10.10
CA ALA A 150 -13.64 10.34 -10.09
C ALA A 150 -12.80 11.21 -9.12
N LEU A 151 -12.23 10.61 -8.07
CA LEU A 151 -11.26 11.25 -7.18
C LEU A 151 -9.84 11.35 -7.78
N GLY A 152 -9.62 10.83 -9.00
CA GLY A 152 -8.33 10.86 -9.69
C GLY A 152 -7.42 9.67 -9.40
N HIS A 153 -7.90 8.65 -8.69
CA HIS A 153 -7.12 7.45 -8.43
C HIS A 153 -7.14 6.47 -9.60
N GLU A 154 -6.02 5.81 -9.85
CA GLU A 154 -5.99 4.60 -10.67
C GLU A 154 -6.57 3.45 -9.85
N VAL A 155 -7.56 2.71 -10.41
CA VAL A 155 -8.35 1.74 -9.65
C VAL A 155 -8.22 0.34 -10.22
N PHE A 156 -7.89 -0.62 -9.35
CA PHE A 156 -7.90 -2.05 -9.65
C PHE A 156 -8.97 -2.77 -8.83
N ALA A 157 -9.54 -3.82 -9.38
CA ALA A 157 -10.45 -4.72 -8.68
C ALA A 157 -9.85 -6.12 -8.64
N ILE A 158 -9.69 -6.69 -7.44
CA ILE A 158 -8.97 -7.94 -7.25
C ILE A 158 -9.67 -8.91 -6.30
N SER A 159 -9.34 -10.19 -6.48
CA SER A 159 -9.54 -11.22 -5.46
C SER A 159 -8.21 -11.88 -5.10
N SER A 160 -7.77 -11.70 -3.88
CA SER A 160 -6.58 -12.41 -3.37
C SER A 160 -6.83 -13.91 -3.23
N ALA A 161 -8.08 -14.34 -3.03
CA ALA A 161 -8.45 -15.74 -2.89
C ALA A 161 -8.32 -16.48 -4.24
N THR A 162 -8.89 -15.94 -5.32
CA THR A 162 -8.83 -16.54 -6.66
C THR A 162 -7.58 -16.16 -7.44
N GLY A 163 -6.97 -15.03 -7.14
CA GLY A 163 -5.86 -14.43 -7.88
C GLY A 163 -6.29 -13.50 -9.02
N HIS A 164 -7.61 -13.29 -9.20
CA HIS A 164 -8.12 -12.41 -10.24
C HIS A 164 -7.59 -10.98 -10.06
N GLY A 165 -7.11 -10.35 -11.13
CA GLY A 165 -6.58 -8.98 -11.14
C GLY A 165 -5.21 -8.80 -10.43
N CYS A 166 -4.74 -9.77 -9.64
CA CYS A 166 -3.51 -9.61 -8.86
C CYS A 166 -2.26 -9.44 -9.74
N ARG A 167 -2.17 -10.16 -10.86
CA ARG A 167 -1.00 -10.07 -11.76
C ARG A 167 -0.90 -8.69 -12.40
N GLU A 168 -2.01 -8.15 -12.90
CA GLU A 168 -2.07 -6.83 -13.52
C GLU A 168 -1.69 -5.75 -12.50
N LEU A 169 -2.25 -5.83 -11.29
CA LEU A 169 -1.91 -4.93 -10.19
C LEU A 169 -0.41 -4.97 -9.88
N MET A 170 0.20 -6.17 -9.75
CA MET A 170 1.64 -6.28 -9.46
C MET A 170 2.51 -5.71 -10.58
N THR A 171 2.13 -5.91 -11.83
CA THR A 171 2.83 -5.32 -12.98
C THR A 171 2.77 -3.78 -12.90
N ARG A 172 1.61 -3.22 -12.60
CA ARG A 172 1.44 -1.76 -12.48
C ARG A 172 2.24 -1.17 -11.32
N ILE A 173 2.22 -1.85 -10.16
CA ILE A 173 3.04 -1.45 -8.99
C ILE A 173 4.53 -1.49 -9.35
N GLY A 174 4.98 -2.54 -10.02
CA GLY A 174 6.37 -2.68 -10.45
C GLY A 174 6.85 -1.50 -11.31
N HIS A 175 6.03 -1.06 -12.26
CA HIS A 175 6.31 0.15 -13.05
C HIS A 175 6.39 1.41 -12.18
N GLY A 176 5.43 1.62 -11.28
CA GLY A 176 5.42 2.78 -10.38
C GLY A 176 6.64 2.82 -9.44
N VAL A 177 7.06 1.65 -8.96
CA VAL A 177 8.28 1.51 -8.15
C VAL A 177 9.54 1.86 -8.95
N GLU A 178 9.64 1.41 -10.21
CA GLU A 178 10.78 1.76 -11.08
C GLU A 178 10.83 3.26 -11.36
N GLU A 179 9.70 3.89 -11.63
CA GLU A 179 9.61 5.34 -11.80
C GLU A 179 10.06 6.09 -10.54
N GLY A 180 9.60 5.65 -9.37
CA GLY A 180 10.01 6.20 -8.08
C GLY A 180 11.50 6.04 -7.80
N ARG A 181 12.10 4.89 -8.16
CA ARG A 181 13.53 4.66 -8.05
C ARG A 181 14.34 5.59 -8.96
N ARG A 182 13.90 5.81 -10.21
CA ARG A 182 14.57 6.74 -11.17
C ARG A 182 14.56 8.17 -10.65
N ARG A 183 13.38 8.70 -10.25
CA ARG A 183 13.26 10.07 -9.71
C ARG A 183 14.17 10.30 -8.51
N ARG A 184 14.32 9.29 -7.64
CA ARG A 184 15.21 9.40 -6.48
C ARG A 184 16.68 9.46 -6.87
N ILE A 185 17.11 8.72 -7.90
CA ILE A 185 18.48 8.76 -8.42
C ILE A 185 18.78 10.13 -9.01
N GLU A 186 17.85 10.69 -9.80
CA GLU A 186 17.96 12.02 -10.41
C GLU A 186 18.09 13.12 -9.36
N LEU A 187 17.23 13.13 -8.34
CA LEU A 187 17.28 14.09 -7.22
C LEU A 187 18.60 14.01 -6.44
N ASN A 188 19.09 12.81 -6.18
CA ASN A 188 20.36 12.63 -5.47
C ASN A 188 21.56 13.10 -6.31
N ALA A 189 21.53 12.95 -7.64
CA ALA A 189 22.58 13.45 -8.55
C ALA A 189 22.60 14.98 -8.55
N GLU A 190 21.44 15.63 -8.68
CA GLU A 190 21.33 17.10 -8.64
C GLU A 190 21.83 17.70 -7.31
N THR A 191 21.53 17.02 -6.18
CA THR A 191 21.98 17.50 -4.86
C THR A 191 23.48 17.30 -4.65
N SER A 192 24.10 16.32 -5.33
CA SER A 192 25.54 16.07 -5.24
C SER A 192 26.36 17.05 -6.08
N ASP A 193 25.78 17.60 -7.17
CA ASP A 193 26.44 18.59 -8.04
C ASP A 193 26.40 20.01 -7.46
N LEU A 194 25.60 20.23 -6.42
CA LEU A 194 25.44 21.53 -5.73
C LEU A 194 26.25 21.64 -4.42
N ALA A 195 26.92 20.58 -4.00
CA ALA A 195 27.73 20.51 -2.77
C ALA A 195 29.23 20.48 -3.02
#